data_ccbc33188107dab7c8e0a7d8fc4bc38d
#
_entry.id   ccbc33188107dab7c8e0a7d8fc4bc38d
#
_cell.length_a   1.000
_cell.length_b   1.000
_cell.length_c   1.000
_cell.angle_alpha   90.00
_cell.angle_beta   90.00
_cell.angle_gamma   90.00
#
_symmetry.space_group_name_H-M   'P 1'
#
loop_
_entity.id
_entity.type
_entity.pdbx_description
1 polymer ?
#
loop_
_entity_poly.entity_id
_entity_poly.type
_entity_poly.pdbx_seq_one_letter_code
_entity_poly.pdbx_strand_id
1 'polypeptide(L)'
;MHVLVTGSSGLIGTALVKKLSVDGHQVTRLVRRTPRPGEARWNPDDGSIETSALRDLDAVVHLSGAGIADHRWTDEYKRTLLDSRQRSTDLIATTIAGLDKKPDVLVSGSAIGFYGACGDEELDESSPAGSGFLADVCVTWEAATAPAEAAGIRVAHIRTGIVLSEHGGALGKQLPLFKFGLGGKMGSGKQWQSWISLDDEVGAILHVLAGNLSGPVNLTAPTPVRQSEFADALGHALHRPTVLPIPGFGPKLLLGGELVDNVLLTGQRVLPAALLADGYVFAQPTLASALTHLLG
;
A
#
# COMPACT_ATOMS: atom_id res chain seq x y z
N MET A 1 -3.95 22.09 -6.07
CA MET A 1 -2.73 21.76 -5.30
C MET A 1 -1.62 21.38 -6.26
N HIS A 2 -0.37 21.64 -5.86
CA HIS A 2 0.81 21.08 -6.50
C HIS A 2 1.30 19.89 -5.65
N VAL A 3 1.18 18.67 -6.19
CA VAL A 3 1.45 17.42 -5.47
C VAL A 3 2.69 16.73 -6.02
N LEU A 4 3.66 16.45 -5.16
CA LEU A 4 4.81 15.60 -5.48
C LEU A 4 4.45 14.14 -5.25
N VAL A 5 4.70 13.27 -6.24
CA VAL A 5 4.41 11.84 -6.11
C VAL A 5 5.66 11.01 -6.40
N THR A 6 6.06 10.17 -5.44
CA THR A 6 7.05 9.12 -5.65
C THR A 6 6.34 7.78 -5.87
N GLY A 7 7.02 6.79 -6.43
CA GLY A 7 6.38 5.50 -6.75
C GLY A 7 5.27 5.61 -7.81
N SER A 8 5.27 6.71 -8.58
CA SER A 8 4.25 7.08 -9.57
C SER A 8 4.06 6.09 -10.73
N SER A 9 4.95 5.11 -10.90
CA SER A 9 4.84 4.03 -11.89
C SER A 9 4.28 2.73 -11.32
N GLY A 10 4.07 2.63 -10.01
CA GLY A 10 3.43 1.49 -9.36
C GLY A 10 1.91 1.48 -9.55
N LEU A 11 1.25 0.42 -9.07
CA LEU A 11 -0.20 0.24 -9.21
C LEU A 11 -0.98 1.45 -8.64
N ILE A 12 -0.77 1.75 -7.36
CA ILE A 12 -1.43 2.87 -6.67
C ILE A 12 -0.99 4.20 -7.26
N GLY A 13 0.32 4.41 -7.43
CA GLY A 13 0.87 5.69 -7.91
C GLY A 13 0.39 6.07 -9.30
N THR A 14 0.25 5.11 -10.22
CA THR A 14 -0.29 5.36 -11.57
C THR A 14 -1.75 5.81 -11.51
N ALA A 15 -2.58 5.14 -10.71
CA ALA A 15 -3.99 5.49 -10.53
C ALA A 15 -4.14 6.86 -9.84
N LEU A 16 -3.35 7.11 -8.80
CA LEU A 16 -3.34 8.39 -8.09
C LEU A 16 -2.94 9.56 -8.99
N VAL A 17 -1.85 9.43 -9.76
CA VAL A 17 -1.40 10.48 -10.69
C VAL A 17 -2.48 10.78 -11.73
N LYS A 18 -3.13 9.74 -12.29
CA LYS A 18 -4.24 9.91 -13.22
C LYS A 18 -5.39 10.69 -12.58
N LYS A 19 -5.81 10.29 -11.37
CA LYS A 19 -6.92 10.94 -10.65
C LYS A 19 -6.61 12.39 -10.30
N LEU A 20 -5.43 12.67 -9.73
CA LEU A 20 -4.98 14.04 -9.45
C LEU A 20 -4.98 14.92 -10.68
N SER A 21 -4.51 14.40 -11.83
CA SER A 21 -4.51 15.16 -13.10
C SER A 21 -5.92 15.44 -13.63
N VAL A 22 -6.84 14.47 -13.51
CA VAL A 22 -8.26 14.65 -13.90
C VAL A 22 -8.94 15.70 -13.02
N ASP A 23 -8.60 15.74 -11.73
CA ASP A 23 -9.14 16.71 -10.76
C ASP A 23 -8.48 18.10 -10.88
N GLY A 24 -7.59 18.31 -11.88
CA GLY A 24 -6.97 19.60 -12.16
C GLY A 24 -5.80 19.96 -11.24
N HIS A 25 -5.22 19.00 -10.53
CA HIS A 25 -4.03 19.22 -9.71
C HIS A 25 -2.76 19.20 -10.56
N GLN A 26 -1.79 20.03 -10.21
CA GLN A 26 -0.45 19.94 -10.77
C GLN A 26 0.29 18.78 -10.09
N VAL A 27 0.91 17.90 -10.90
CA VAL A 27 1.65 16.74 -10.38
C VAL A 27 3.08 16.78 -10.85
N THR A 28 4.03 16.73 -9.91
CA THR A 28 5.44 16.46 -10.18
C THR A 28 5.75 15.03 -9.74
N ARG A 29 6.36 14.23 -10.62
CA ARG A 29 6.72 12.83 -10.33
C ARG A 29 8.22 12.70 -10.09
N LEU A 30 8.65 12.12 -8.97
CA LEU A 30 10.04 11.77 -8.77
C LEU A 30 10.37 10.44 -9.45
N VAL A 31 11.39 10.46 -10.30
CA VAL A 31 11.82 9.32 -11.11
C VAL A 31 13.32 9.08 -11.00
N ARG A 32 13.76 7.81 -11.06
CA ARG A 32 15.18 7.43 -11.01
C ARG A 32 15.86 7.49 -12.39
N ARG A 33 15.09 7.45 -13.46
CA ARG A 33 15.54 7.61 -14.84
C ARG A 33 15.66 9.08 -15.23
N THR A 34 16.11 9.35 -16.45
CA THR A 34 16.09 10.70 -17.04
C THR A 34 14.65 11.25 -17.02
N PRO A 35 14.41 12.43 -16.41
CA PRO A 35 13.09 13.01 -16.28
C PRO A 35 12.54 13.52 -17.61
N ARG A 36 11.23 13.49 -17.73
CA ARG A 36 10.40 14.11 -18.79
C ARG A 36 9.69 15.34 -18.23
N PRO A 37 9.03 16.17 -19.05
CA PRO A 37 8.19 17.25 -18.52
C PRO A 37 7.22 16.77 -17.44
N GLY A 38 7.15 17.49 -16.31
CA GLY A 38 6.37 17.09 -15.12
C GLY A 38 7.04 16.03 -14.24
N GLU A 39 8.34 15.77 -14.45
CA GLU A 39 9.13 14.86 -13.65
C GLU A 39 10.39 15.54 -13.12
N ALA A 40 10.89 15.07 -11.99
CA ALA A 40 12.18 15.46 -11.43
C ALA A 40 13.01 14.22 -11.08
N ARG A 41 14.30 14.35 -11.15
CA ARG A 41 15.23 13.24 -10.85
C ARG A 41 15.47 13.11 -9.35
N TRP A 42 15.51 11.88 -8.90
CA TRP A 42 16.01 11.55 -7.58
C TRP A 42 16.72 10.19 -7.59
N ASN A 43 17.58 9.96 -6.61
CA ASN A 43 18.20 8.65 -6.39
C ASN A 43 18.40 8.43 -4.89
N PRO A 44 17.54 7.64 -4.22
CA PRO A 44 17.70 7.33 -2.79
C PRO A 44 18.98 6.58 -2.43
N ASP A 45 19.62 5.92 -3.39
CA ASP A 45 20.85 5.14 -3.13
C ASP A 45 22.08 6.03 -2.93
N ASP A 46 22.10 7.20 -3.57
CA ASP A 46 23.18 8.20 -3.40
C ASP A 46 22.72 9.47 -2.67
N GLY A 47 21.47 9.50 -2.22
CA GLY A 47 20.89 10.63 -1.48
C GLY A 47 20.65 11.87 -2.35
N SER A 48 20.61 11.77 -3.66
CA SER A 48 20.40 12.91 -4.55
C SER A 48 18.92 13.13 -4.89
N ILE A 49 18.52 14.40 -4.95
CA ILE A 49 17.18 14.83 -5.36
C ILE A 49 17.24 16.21 -6.02
N GLU A 50 16.55 16.38 -7.15
CA GLU A 50 16.47 17.64 -7.89
C GLU A 50 15.50 18.62 -7.20
N THR A 51 16.02 19.42 -6.28
CA THR A 51 15.21 20.34 -5.45
C THR A 51 14.62 21.52 -6.23
N SER A 52 15.19 21.87 -7.39
CA SER A 52 14.65 22.95 -8.24
C SER A 52 13.21 22.73 -8.68
N ALA A 53 12.80 21.46 -8.82
CA ALA A 53 11.44 21.06 -9.20
C ALA A 53 10.48 20.93 -8.00
N LEU A 54 10.96 21.14 -6.77
CA LEU A 54 10.20 20.99 -5.53
C LEU A 54 9.69 22.32 -4.96
N ARG A 55 9.68 23.35 -5.79
CA ARG A 55 9.19 24.66 -5.38
C ARG A 55 7.67 24.68 -5.33
N ASP A 56 7.14 25.39 -4.35
CA ASP A 56 5.69 25.63 -4.19
C ASP A 56 4.83 24.35 -4.14
N LEU A 57 5.38 23.30 -3.53
CA LEU A 57 4.61 22.10 -3.24
C LEU A 57 3.58 22.37 -2.14
N ASP A 58 2.34 21.91 -2.36
CA ASP A 58 1.30 21.90 -1.34
C ASP A 58 1.29 20.56 -0.58
N ALA A 59 1.62 19.46 -1.27
CA ALA A 59 1.57 18.12 -0.67
C ALA A 59 2.59 17.16 -1.29
N VAL A 60 2.95 16.12 -0.54
CA VAL A 60 3.81 15.03 -1.00
C VAL A 60 3.14 13.70 -0.71
N VAL A 61 3.10 12.82 -1.72
CA VAL A 61 2.68 11.41 -1.58
C VAL A 61 3.86 10.50 -1.89
N HIS A 62 4.33 9.80 -0.87
CA HIS A 62 5.49 8.92 -0.96
C HIS A 62 5.08 7.46 -0.95
N LEU A 63 5.11 6.81 -2.13
CA LEU A 63 4.71 5.41 -2.34
C LEU A 63 5.87 4.52 -2.83
N SER A 64 7.10 5.01 -2.75
CA SER A 64 8.25 4.26 -3.24
C SER A 64 8.69 3.17 -2.28
N GLY A 65 9.08 2.03 -2.83
CA GLY A 65 9.64 0.88 -2.10
C GLY A 65 9.79 -0.30 -3.04
N ALA A 66 10.73 -1.20 -2.76
CA ALA A 66 10.87 -2.46 -3.48
C ALA A 66 9.64 -3.34 -3.27
N GLY A 67 9.20 -4.07 -4.29
CA GLY A 67 8.00 -4.90 -4.21
C GLY A 67 8.20 -6.10 -3.28
N ILE A 68 7.26 -6.34 -2.37
CA ILE A 68 7.37 -7.36 -1.32
C ILE A 68 7.48 -8.79 -1.89
N ALA A 69 6.93 -9.03 -3.08
CA ALA A 69 6.84 -10.33 -3.73
C ALA A 69 7.48 -10.34 -5.13
N ASP A 70 8.45 -9.45 -5.39
CA ASP A 70 9.17 -9.42 -6.67
C ASP A 70 10.27 -10.49 -6.73
N HIS A 71 10.84 -10.83 -5.57
CA HIS A 71 11.86 -11.87 -5.43
C HIS A 71 11.60 -12.75 -4.20
N ARG A 72 12.27 -13.90 -4.13
CA ARG A 72 12.30 -14.72 -2.92
C ARG A 72 13.01 -13.95 -1.80
N TRP A 73 12.56 -14.14 -0.58
CA TRP A 73 13.18 -13.51 0.58
C TRP A 73 14.49 -14.23 0.94
N THR A 74 15.58 -13.65 0.47
CA THR A 74 16.93 -13.88 0.95
C THR A 74 17.28 -12.78 1.94
N ASP A 75 18.33 -12.93 2.73
CA ASP A 75 18.79 -11.87 3.64
C ASP A 75 19.16 -10.59 2.87
N GLU A 76 19.68 -10.72 1.65
CA GLU A 76 19.97 -9.61 0.77
C GLU A 76 18.67 -8.91 0.31
N TYR A 77 17.66 -9.67 -0.10
CA TYR A 77 16.41 -9.07 -0.54
C TYR A 77 15.62 -8.46 0.62
N LYS A 78 15.65 -9.06 1.80
CA LYS A 78 15.08 -8.46 3.01
C LYS A 78 15.74 -7.12 3.35
N ARG A 79 17.07 -7.01 3.22
CA ARG A 79 17.77 -5.72 3.33
C ARG A 79 17.30 -4.73 2.27
N THR A 80 17.17 -5.16 1.01
CA THR A 80 16.63 -4.31 -0.06
C THR A 80 15.22 -3.80 0.26
N LEU A 81 14.35 -4.64 0.82
CA LEU A 81 12.99 -4.24 1.24
C LEU A 81 13.02 -3.16 2.33
N LEU A 82 13.88 -3.30 3.32
CA LEU A 82 14.05 -2.34 4.40
C LEU A 82 14.70 -1.04 3.89
N ASP A 83 15.88 -1.15 3.26
CA ASP A 83 16.68 0.00 2.83
C ASP A 83 15.95 0.88 1.81
N SER A 84 15.25 0.25 0.84
CA SER A 84 14.50 0.99 -0.18
C SER A 84 13.42 1.88 0.42
N ARG A 85 12.81 1.48 1.54
CA ARG A 85 11.80 2.25 2.26
C ARG A 85 12.43 3.30 3.15
N GLN A 86 13.33 2.90 4.02
CA GLN A 86 13.98 3.78 4.97
C GLN A 86 14.71 4.93 4.28
N ARG A 87 15.62 4.62 3.33
CA ARG A 87 16.44 5.65 2.64
C ARG A 87 15.59 6.58 1.79
N SER A 88 14.60 6.04 1.07
CA SER A 88 13.75 6.89 0.23
C SER A 88 12.86 7.81 1.04
N THR A 89 12.35 7.34 2.18
CA THR A 89 11.49 8.14 3.07
C THR A 89 12.31 9.20 3.80
N ASP A 90 13.47 8.83 4.35
CA ASP A 90 14.38 9.77 5.00
C ASP A 90 14.83 10.88 4.03
N LEU A 91 15.21 10.52 2.80
CA LEU A 91 15.59 11.50 1.78
C LEU A 91 14.45 12.49 1.49
N ILE A 92 13.22 12.01 1.28
CA ILE A 92 12.05 12.87 1.03
C ILE A 92 11.77 13.73 2.25
N ALA A 93 11.68 13.13 3.44
CA ALA A 93 11.34 13.84 4.68
C ALA A 93 12.37 14.94 5.00
N THR A 94 13.66 14.64 4.89
CA THR A 94 14.74 15.60 5.09
C THR A 94 14.72 16.71 4.04
N THR A 95 14.50 16.35 2.77
CA THR A 95 14.47 17.33 1.68
C THR A 95 13.33 18.33 1.85
N ILE A 96 12.09 17.85 2.10
CA ILE A 96 10.94 18.76 2.24
C ILE A 96 11.00 19.57 3.54
N ALA A 97 11.61 19.03 4.60
CA ALA A 97 11.87 19.77 5.84
C ALA A 97 12.82 20.96 5.64
N GLY A 98 13.75 20.85 4.69
CA GLY A 98 14.72 21.88 4.35
C GLY A 98 14.24 22.93 3.31
N LEU A 99 13.03 22.80 2.76
CA LEU A 99 12.50 23.78 1.82
C LEU A 99 12.12 25.09 2.52
N ASP A 100 12.31 26.22 1.84
CA ASP A 100 11.88 27.54 2.32
C ASP A 100 10.37 27.57 2.54
N LYS A 101 9.60 27.12 1.54
CA LYS A 101 8.16 26.86 1.65
C LYS A 101 7.95 25.36 1.76
N LYS A 102 7.57 24.91 2.95
CA LYS A 102 7.28 23.51 3.24
C LYS A 102 5.89 23.12 2.71
N PRO A 103 5.69 21.88 2.26
CA PRO A 103 4.35 21.38 1.97
C PRO A 103 3.52 21.26 3.25
N ASP A 104 2.21 21.35 3.13
CA ASP A 104 1.28 21.22 4.27
C ASP A 104 1.23 19.78 4.79
N VAL A 105 1.45 18.79 3.91
CA VAL A 105 1.31 17.37 4.26
C VAL A 105 2.28 16.47 3.51
N LEU A 106 2.78 15.46 4.24
CA LEU A 106 3.43 14.27 3.73
C LEU A 106 2.53 13.05 3.98
N VAL A 107 1.97 12.46 2.93
CA VAL A 107 1.31 11.14 2.99
C VAL A 107 2.37 10.11 2.65
N SER A 108 2.82 9.35 3.66
CA SER A 108 3.87 8.35 3.52
C SER A 108 3.27 6.95 3.51
N GLY A 109 3.68 6.14 2.55
CA GLY A 109 3.34 4.72 2.52
C GLY A 109 3.76 3.99 3.79
N SER A 110 2.94 3.04 4.18
CA SER A 110 3.16 2.00 5.17
C SER A 110 2.33 0.77 4.77
N ALA A 111 2.16 -0.21 5.62
CA ALA A 111 1.34 -1.37 5.34
C ALA A 111 0.74 -1.96 6.62
N ILE A 112 -0.37 -2.71 6.49
CA ILE A 112 -0.97 -3.46 7.59
C ILE A 112 -0.04 -4.53 8.19
N GLY A 113 1.06 -4.85 7.50
CA GLY A 113 2.15 -5.65 8.05
C GLY A 113 2.72 -5.11 9.36
N PHE A 114 2.52 -3.83 9.66
CA PHE A 114 2.82 -3.18 10.95
C PHE A 114 2.30 -3.96 12.15
N TYR A 115 1.12 -4.54 12.02
CA TYR A 115 0.46 -5.25 13.13
C TYR A 115 0.97 -6.68 13.34
N GLY A 116 1.76 -7.25 12.40
CA GLY A 116 2.23 -8.63 12.53
C GLY A 116 1.10 -9.67 12.50
N ALA A 117 1.33 -10.82 13.13
CA ALA A 117 0.36 -11.92 13.19
C ALA A 117 -0.44 -11.84 14.50
N CYS A 118 -1.70 -11.39 14.43
CA CYS A 118 -2.58 -11.19 15.59
C CYS A 118 -3.81 -12.12 15.62
N GLY A 119 -3.83 -13.18 14.80
CA GLY A 119 -4.94 -14.15 14.79
C GLY A 119 -6.28 -13.52 14.43
N ASP A 120 -7.25 -13.57 15.35
CA ASP A 120 -8.61 -13.08 15.15
C ASP A 120 -8.88 -11.70 15.76
N GLU A 121 -7.87 -11.11 16.38
CA GLU A 121 -7.97 -9.80 17.00
C GLU A 121 -8.33 -8.72 15.98
N GLU A 122 -9.28 -7.86 16.31
CA GLU A 122 -9.58 -6.65 15.55
C GLU A 122 -8.53 -5.60 15.83
N LEU A 123 -7.95 -5.06 14.77
CA LEU A 123 -6.86 -4.10 14.82
C LEU A 123 -7.29 -2.80 14.19
N ASP A 124 -6.98 -1.70 14.84
CA ASP A 124 -7.16 -0.34 14.35
C ASP A 124 -5.87 0.47 14.48
N GLU A 125 -5.95 1.75 14.21
CA GLU A 125 -4.78 2.64 14.24
C GLU A 125 -4.18 2.82 15.63
N SER A 126 -4.94 2.55 16.70
CA SER A 126 -4.48 2.61 18.09
C SER A 126 -3.74 1.33 18.52
N SER A 127 -3.88 0.25 17.76
CA SER A 127 -3.25 -1.04 18.05
C SER A 127 -1.72 -0.94 17.94
N PRO A 128 -0.97 -1.57 18.86
CA PRO A 128 0.49 -1.50 18.85
C PRO A 128 1.11 -2.23 17.66
N ALA A 129 2.37 -1.92 17.40
CA ALA A 129 3.16 -2.69 16.44
C ALA A 129 3.26 -4.16 16.87
N GLY A 130 3.09 -5.06 15.91
CA GLY A 130 3.30 -6.47 16.12
C GLY A 130 4.79 -6.87 16.10
N SER A 131 5.06 -8.11 15.81
CA SER A 131 6.41 -8.64 15.73
C SER A 131 6.70 -9.31 14.38
N GLY A 132 7.99 -9.45 14.06
CA GLY A 132 8.47 -10.10 12.86
C GLY A 132 8.90 -9.12 11.77
N PHE A 133 9.55 -9.66 10.74
CA PHE A 133 10.24 -8.86 9.72
C PHE A 133 9.36 -7.77 9.08
N LEU A 134 8.10 -8.07 8.75
CA LEU A 134 7.22 -7.08 8.13
C LEU A 134 6.83 -5.94 9.09
N ALA A 135 6.62 -6.26 10.37
CA ALA A 135 6.35 -5.26 11.39
C ALA A 135 7.57 -4.35 11.59
N ASP A 136 8.77 -4.92 11.69
CA ASP A 136 10.02 -4.17 11.82
C ASP A 136 10.26 -3.25 10.62
N VAL A 137 9.98 -3.73 9.40
CA VAL A 137 10.05 -2.90 8.18
C VAL A 137 9.09 -1.72 8.26
N CYS A 138 7.83 -1.93 8.67
CA CYS A 138 6.85 -0.85 8.77
C CYS A 138 7.22 0.16 9.86
N VAL A 139 7.65 -0.30 11.03
CA VAL A 139 8.11 0.58 12.14
C VAL A 139 9.27 1.46 11.67
N THR A 140 10.28 0.86 11.02
CA THR A 140 11.42 1.61 10.49
C THR A 140 11.00 2.59 9.39
N TRP A 141 10.06 2.18 8.55
CA TRP A 141 9.55 3.01 7.46
C TRP A 141 8.80 4.23 8.00
N GLU A 142 7.88 4.05 8.94
CA GLU A 142 7.14 5.15 9.59
C GLU A 142 8.10 6.08 10.33
N ALA A 143 9.07 5.55 11.07
CA ALA A 143 10.06 6.35 11.81
C ALA A 143 10.94 7.24 10.90
N ALA A 144 11.15 6.86 9.63
CA ALA A 144 11.95 7.64 8.69
C ALA A 144 11.30 8.97 8.26
N THR A 145 10.04 9.24 8.64
CA THR A 145 9.37 10.53 8.39
C THR A 145 9.70 11.61 9.44
N ALA A 146 10.38 11.25 10.52
CA ALA A 146 10.66 12.14 11.64
C ALA A 146 11.23 13.54 11.28
N PRO A 147 12.11 13.69 10.26
CA PRO A 147 12.56 15.03 9.84
C PRO A 147 11.41 15.94 9.38
N ALA A 148 10.40 15.41 8.69
CA ALA A 148 9.25 16.18 8.24
C ALA A 148 8.35 16.58 9.42
N GLU A 149 8.11 15.66 10.36
CA GLU A 149 7.34 15.96 11.59
C GLU A 149 8.02 17.04 12.44
N ALA A 150 9.34 16.92 12.65
CA ALA A 150 10.13 17.88 13.37
C ALA A 150 10.12 19.29 12.73
N ALA A 151 9.93 19.34 11.41
CA ALA A 151 9.79 20.60 10.66
C ALA A 151 8.37 21.19 10.67
N GLY A 152 7.43 20.54 11.36
CA GLY A 152 6.02 20.98 11.49
C GLY A 152 5.14 20.62 10.29
N ILE A 153 5.60 19.73 9.41
CA ILE A 153 4.79 19.19 8.30
C ILE A 153 3.84 18.12 8.87
N ARG A 154 2.57 18.19 8.53
CA ARG A 154 1.61 17.13 8.88
C ARG A 154 2.00 15.82 8.17
N VAL A 155 2.17 14.75 8.93
CA VAL A 155 2.52 13.44 8.38
C VAL A 155 1.37 12.46 8.61
N ALA A 156 0.99 11.72 7.56
CA ALA A 156 0.06 10.60 7.65
C ALA A 156 0.73 9.33 7.11
N HIS A 157 0.75 8.26 7.91
CA HIS A 157 1.28 6.96 7.53
C HIS A 157 0.13 6.08 7.04
N ILE A 158 0.01 5.89 5.73
CA ILE A 158 -1.05 5.09 5.15
C ILE A 158 -0.68 3.61 5.22
N ARG A 159 -1.26 2.89 6.21
CA ARG A 159 -1.10 1.45 6.39
C ARG A 159 -2.02 0.71 5.43
N THR A 160 -1.55 0.57 4.19
CA THR A 160 -2.31 -0.03 3.10
C THR A 160 -2.49 -1.54 3.29
N GLY A 161 -3.72 -2.02 3.06
CA GLY A 161 -4.08 -3.43 3.03
C GLY A 161 -3.79 -4.10 1.68
N ILE A 162 -4.58 -5.13 1.34
CA ILE A 162 -4.46 -5.83 0.06
C ILE A 162 -5.24 -5.05 -0.99
N VAL A 163 -4.54 -4.30 -1.83
CA VAL A 163 -5.17 -3.51 -2.91
C VAL A 163 -5.67 -4.43 -4.02
N LEU A 164 -6.98 -4.37 -4.29
CA LEU A 164 -7.64 -5.14 -5.34
C LEU A 164 -7.65 -4.38 -6.66
N SER A 165 -7.07 -4.97 -7.69
CA SER A 165 -7.09 -4.48 -9.07
C SER A 165 -6.90 -5.62 -10.04
N GLU A 166 -7.59 -5.60 -11.17
CA GLU A 166 -7.38 -6.56 -12.25
C GLU A 166 -6.05 -6.35 -12.99
N HIS A 167 -5.51 -5.13 -12.94
CA HIS A 167 -4.30 -4.73 -13.66
C HIS A 167 -3.00 -5.05 -12.92
N GLY A 168 -3.07 -5.60 -11.69
CA GLY A 168 -1.87 -5.93 -10.93
C GLY A 168 -2.15 -6.30 -9.48
N GLY A 169 -1.09 -6.27 -8.66
CA GLY A 169 -1.18 -6.62 -7.24
C GLY A 169 -1.53 -8.10 -7.01
N ALA A 170 -2.09 -8.38 -5.84
CA ALA A 170 -2.42 -9.75 -5.43
C ALA A 170 -3.56 -10.35 -6.27
N LEU A 171 -4.60 -9.58 -6.57
CA LEU A 171 -5.73 -10.05 -7.38
C LEU A 171 -5.30 -10.34 -8.82
N GLY A 172 -4.59 -9.41 -9.48
CA GLY A 172 -4.14 -9.62 -10.87
C GLY A 172 -3.29 -10.87 -11.06
N LYS A 173 -2.46 -11.24 -10.05
CA LYS A 173 -1.68 -12.48 -10.05
C LYS A 173 -2.53 -13.74 -9.87
N GLN A 174 -3.67 -13.66 -9.18
CA GLN A 174 -4.58 -14.78 -8.92
C GLN A 174 -5.61 -15.00 -10.03
N LEU A 175 -6.04 -13.93 -10.71
CA LEU A 175 -7.10 -13.97 -11.72
C LEU A 175 -6.92 -15.06 -12.79
N PRO A 176 -5.72 -15.29 -13.37
CA PRO A 176 -5.55 -16.37 -14.37
C PRO A 176 -5.92 -17.74 -13.80
N LEU A 177 -5.49 -18.08 -12.59
CA LEU A 177 -5.82 -19.36 -11.96
C LEU A 177 -7.33 -19.51 -11.75
N PHE A 178 -7.99 -18.47 -11.23
CA PHE A 178 -9.44 -18.50 -11.02
C PHE A 178 -10.22 -18.58 -12.34
N LYS A 179 -9.82 -17.85 -13.38
CA LYS A 179 -10.44 -17.92 -14.72
C LYS A 179 -10.39 -19.33 -15.33
N PHE A 180 -9.35 -20.10 -15.02
CA PHE A 180 -9.23 -21.51 -15.44
C PHE A 180 -9.88 -22.51 -14.47
N GLY A 181 -10.57 -22.06 -13.42
CA GLY A 181 -11.20 -22.93 -12.41
C GLY A 181 -10.20 -23.65 -11.50
N LEU A 182 -8.96 -23.18 -11.44
CA LEU A 182 -7.88 -23.70 -10.59
C LEU A 182 -7.70 -22.85 -9.30
N GLY A 183 -8.54 -21.86 -9.09
CA GLY A 183 -8.56 -21.04 -7.88
C GLY A 183 -9.28 -21.72 -6.73
N GLY A 184 -8.91 -21.37 -5.50
CA GLY A 184 -9.56 -21.90 -4.31
C GLY A 184 -8.90 -21.42 -3.03
N LYS A 185 -9.35 -21.97 -1.90
CA LYS A 185 -8.81 -21.63 -0.59
C LYS A 185 -7.33 -22.02 -0.50
N MET A 186 -6.53 -21.12 0.06
CA MET A 186 -5.10 -21.32 0.27
C MET A 186 -4.82 -21.77 1.71
N GLY A 187 -4.15 -22.93 1.83
CA GLY A 187 -3.87 -23.54 3.12
C GLY A 187 -5.15 -23.83 3.91
N SER A 188 -5.27 -23.29 5.15
CA SER A 188 -6.49 -23.44 5.97
C SER A 188 -7.65 -22.56 5.48
N GLY A 189 -7.37 -21.48 4.76
CA GLY A 189 -8.34 -20.46 4.37
C GLY A 189 -8.85 -19.59 5.53
N LYS A 190 -8.30 -19.77 6.74
CA LYS A 190 -8.74 -19.07 7.96
C LYS A 190 -8.06 -17.70 8.17
N GLN A 191 -6.96 -17.44 7.47
CA GLN A 191 -6.26 -16.16 7.57
C GLN A 191 -7.14 -15.02 7.07
N TRP A 192 -7.07 -13.90 7.78
CA TRP A 192 -7.80 -12.68 7.41
C TRP A 192 -7.18 -12.00 6.21
N GLN A 193 -8.02 -11.37 5.43
CA GLN A 193 -7.64 -10.50 4.32
C GLN A 193 -8.32 -9.14 4.52
N SER A 194 -7.55 -8.16 4.97
CA SER A 194 -7.95 -6.76 5.00
C SER A 194 -7.59 -6.15 3.66
N TRP A 195 -8.57 -6.03 2.82
CA TRP A 195 -8.47 -5.60 1.43
C TRP A 195 -9.01 -4.18 1.26
N ILE A 196 -8.69 -3.55 0.13
CA ILE A 196 -9.27 -2.29 -0.33
C ILE A 196 -9.32 -2.31 -1.86
N SER A 197 -10.35 -1.70 -2.48
CA SER A 197 -10.34 -1.49 -3.93
C SER A 197 -9.30 -0.44 -4.31
N LEU A 198 -8.77 -0.50 -5.53
CA LEU A 198 -7.82 0.53 -6.00
C LEU A 198 -8.48 1.93 -6.03
N ASP A 199 -9.77 2.01 -6.34
CA ASP A 199 -10.50 3.27 -6.36
C ASP A 199 -10.65 3.86 -4.95
N ASP A 200 -10.98 3.03 -3.95
CA ASP A 200 -11.04 3.46 -2.56
C ASP A 200 -9.66 3.77 -1.98
N GLU A 201 -8.61 3.04 -2.38
CA GLU A 201 -7.22 3.38 -1.99
C GLU A 201 -6.86 4.78 -2.47
N VAL A 202 -7.11 5.10 -3.74
CA VAL A 202 -6.87 6.44 -4.30
C VAL A 202 -7.78 7.48 -3.66
N GLY A 203 -9.06 7.16 -3.46
CA GLY A 203 -10.03 8.03 -2.79
C GLY A 203 -9.62 8.38 -1.36
N ALA A 204 -9.17 7.38 -0.59
CA ALA A 204 -8.69 7.57 0.78
C ALA A 204 -7.40 8.42 0.82
N ILE A 205 -6.46 8.22 -0.11
CA ILE A 205 -5.27 9.09 -0.21
C ILE A 205 -5.69 10.55 -0.47
N LEU A 206 -6.63 10.78 -1.38
CA LEU A 206 -7.14 12.14 -1.67
C LEU A 206 -7.87 12.75 -0.47
N HIS A 207 -8.63 11.94 0.27
CA HIS A 207 -9.29 12.36 1.51
C HIS A 207 -8.27 12.79 2.58
N VAL A 208 -7.21 12.01 2.77
CA VAL A 208 -6.10 12.36 3.69
C VAL A 208 -5.37 13.63 3.24
N LEU A 209 -5.15 13.81 1.94
CA LEU A 209 -4.53 15.03 1.39
C LEU A 209 -5.36 16.28 1.68
N ALA A 210 -6.67 16.20 1.48
CA ALA A 210 -7.60 17.34 1.64
C ALA A 210 -8.00 17.60 3.09
N GLY A 211 -7.93 16.60 3.96
CA GLY A 211 -8.37 16.64 5.36
C GLY A 211 -7.24 16.97 6.35
N ASN A 212 -7.48 16.61 7.62
CA ASN A 212 -6.55 16.87 8.73
C ASN A 212 -6.00 15.60 9.39
N LEU A 213 -6.27 14.42 8.83
CA LEU A 213 -5.76 13.16 9.35
C LEU A 213 -4.23 13.17 9.42
N SER A 214 -3.68 12.70 10.54
CA SER A 214 -2.24 12.61 10.82
C SER A 214 -1.94 11.35 11.61
N GLY A 215 -0.67 10.95 11.65
CA GLY A 215 -0.27 9.67 12.25
C GLY A 215 -0.71 8.48 11.41
N PRO A 216 -0.95 7.31 12.02
CA PRO A 216 -1.36 6.11 11.29
C PRO A 216 -2.78 6.23 10.74
N VAL A 217 -3.00 5.75 9.51
CA VAL A 217 -4.31 5.68 8.84
C VAL A 217 -4.38 4.35 8.09
N ASN A 218 -5.27 3.47 8.49
CA ASN A 218 -5.46 2.19 7.82
C ASN A 218 -6.25 2.37 6.52
N LEU A 219 -5.64 2.03 5.40
CA LEU A 219 -6.30 1.99 4.10
C LEU A 219 -6.75 0.55 3.83
N THR A 220 -7.88 0.19 4.43
CA THR A 220 -8.58 -1.09 4.25
C THR A 220 -10.07 -0.83 4.11
N ALA A 221 -10.79 -1.71 3.41
CA ALA A 221 -12.25 -1.68 3.42
C ALA A 221 -12.79 -2.03 4.83
N PRO A 222 -14.00 -1.56 5.20
CA PRO A 222 -14.55 -1.77 6.53
C PRO A 222 -14.94 -3.23 6.82
N THR A 223 -14.91 -4.10 5.82
CA THR A 223 -15.33 -5.51 5.92
C THR A 223 -14.20 -6.46 5.54
N PRO A 224 -13.22 -6.68 6.43
CA PRO A 224 -12.20 -7.71 6.22
C PRO A 224 -12.87 -9.09 6.15
N VAL A 225 -12.32 -10.00 5.34
CA VAL A 225 -12.87 -11.34 5.11
C VAL A 225 -11.84 -12.43 5.38
N ARG A 226 -12.27 -13.68 5.55
CA ARG A 226 -11.37 -14.82 5.53
C ARG A 226 -10.91 -15.12 4.10
N GLN A 227 -9.74 -15.71 3.98
CA GLN A 227 -9.23 -16.08 2.64
C GLN A 227 -10.14 -17.08 1.92
N SER A 228 -10.80 -18.01 2.64
CA SER A 228 -11.81 -18.89 2.07
C SER A 228 -12.99 -18.11 1.49
N GLU A 229 -13.50 -17.11 2.23
CA GLU A 229 -14.60 -16.25 1.78
C GLU A 229 -14.20 -15.43 0.57
N PHE A 230 -12.94 -14.93 0.56
CA PHE A 230 -12.39 -14.21 -0.58
C PHE A 230 -12.33 -15.12 -1.83
N ALA A 231 -11.84 -16.35 -1.67
CA ALA A 231 -11.76 -17.31 -2.78
C ALA A 231 -13.15 -17.63 -3.34
N ASP A 232 -14.14 -17.88 -2.47
CA ASP A 232 -15.51 -18.18 -2.87
C ASP A 232 -16.16 -16.97 -3.57
N ALA A 233 -16.02 -15.76 -3.02
CA ALA A 233 -16.53 -14.54 -3.65
C ALA A 233 -15.91 -14.29 -5.03
N LEU A 234 -14.60 -14.51 -5.17
CA LEU A 234 -13.91 -14.35 -6.44
C LEU A 234 -14.37 -15.42 -7.47
N GLY A 235 -14.55 -16.66 -7.02
CA GLY A 235 -15.09 -17.72 -7.86
C GLY A 235 -16.51 -17.41 -8.35
N HIS A 236 -17.38 -16.91 -7.47
CA HIS A 236 -18.73 -16.48 -7.84
C HIS A 236 -18.69 -15.33 -8.88
N ALA A 237 -17.88 -14.31 -8.65
CA ALA A 237 -17.76 -13.17 -9.57
C ALA A 237 -17.27 -13.60 -10.97
N LEU A 238 -16.43 -14.63 -11.05
CA LEU A 238 -15.91 -15.15 -12.31
C LEU A 238 -16.77 -16.30 -12.90
N HIS A 239 -17.82 -16.72 -12.22
CA HIS A 239 -18.61 -17.91 -12.57
C HIS A 239 -17.74 -19.17 -12.70
N ARG A 240 -16.83 -19.38 -11.75
CA ARG A 240 -15.89 -20.52 -11.71
C ARG A 240 -15.96 -21.23 -10.35
N PRO A 241 -15.84 -22.58 -10.34
CA PRO A 241 -15.79 -23.33 -9.10
C PRO A 241 -14.49 -23.05 -8.33
N THR A 242 -14.56 -23.11 -6.99
CA THR A 242 -13.43 -22.91 -6.07
C THR A 242 -13.19 -24.11 -5.15
N VAL A 243 -13.62 -25.29 -5.61
CA VAL A 243 -13.60 -26.52 -4.81
C VAL A 243 -12.21 -27.10 -4.56
N LEU A 244 -11.23 -26.75 -5.40
CA LEU A 244 -9.87 -27.26 -5.29
C LEU A 244 -9.06 -26.41 -4.29
N PRO A 245 -8.62 -26.98 -3.14
CA PRO A 245 -7.75 -26.23 -2.24
C PRO A 245 -6.36 -26.09 -2.86
N ILE A 246 -5.76 -24.91 -2.71
CA ILE A 246 -4.36 -24.67 -3.08
C ILE A 246 -3.49 -25.03 -1.86
N PRO A 247 -2.78 -26.17 -1.87
CA PRO A 247 -1.95 -26.55 -0.75
C PRO A 247 -0.76 -25.60 -0.63
N GLY A 248 -0.45 -25.17 0.61
CA GLY A 248 0.57 -24.16 0.86
C GLY A 248 1.99 -24.52 0.36
N PHE A 249 2.29 -25.82 0.13
CA PHE A 249 3.59 -26.23 -0.39
C PHE A 249 3.84 -25.76 -1.83
N GLY A 250 2.82 -25.66 -2.66
CA GLY A 250 2.96 -25.22 -4.05
C GLY A 250 3.50 -23.80 -4.15
N PRO A 251 2.83 -22.78 -3.56
CA PRO A 251 3.37 -21.43 -3.46
C PRO A 251 4.74 -21.36 -2.77
N LYS A 252 5.00 -22.16 -1.73
CA LYS A 252 6.30 -22.19 -1.04
C LYS A 252 7.46 -22.62 -1.97
N LEU A 253 7.21 -23.57 -2.85
CA LEU A 253 8.22 -24.01 -3.82
C LEU A 253 8.54 -22.91 -4.83
N LEU A 254 7.56 -22.12 -5.22
CA LEU A 254 7.71 -21.06 -6.22
C LEU A 254 8.26 -19.75 -5.63
N LEU A 255 7.66 -19.29 -4.53
CA LEU A 255 7.91 -17.96 -3.95
C LEU A 255 8.85 -17.98 -2.73
N GLY A 256 9.15 -19.16 -2.18
CA GLY A 256 9.89 -19.33 -0.95
C GLY A 256 9.01 -19.47 0.30
N GLY A 257 9.45 -20.26 1.27
CA GLY A 257 8.65 -20.57 2.46
C GLY A 257 8.35 -19.34 3.31
N GLU A 258 9.36 -18.55 3.63
CA GLU A 258 9.22 -17.40 4.52
C GLU A 258 8.26 -16.34 3.97
N LEU A 259 8.34 -16.01 2.68
CA LEU A 259 7.40 -15.09 2.05
C LEU A 259 5.96 -15.63 2.12
N VAL A 260 5.77 -16.91 1.77
CA VAL A 260 4.42 -17.51 1.77
C VAL A 260 3.84 -17.56 3.17
N ASP A 261 4.63 -17.94 4.17
CA ASP A 261 4.15 -18.00 5.55
C ASP A 261 3.77 -16.64 6.10
N ASN A 262 4.55 -15.59 5.81
CA ASN A 262 4.32 -14.24 6.34
C ASN A 262 3.32 -13.38 5.53
N VAL A 263 3.14 -13.66 4.24
CA VAL A 263 2.30 -12.80 3.35
C VAL A 263 1.03 -13.50 2.90
N LEU A 264 1.07 -14.83 2.65
CA LEU A 264 -0.07 -15.54 2.07
C LEU A 264 -0.83 -16.39 3.09
N LEU A 265 -0.14 -16.98 4.08
CA LEU A 265 -0.74 -17.86 5.07
C LEU A 265 -0.98 -17.18 6.42
N THR A 266 -0.55 -15.94 6.57
CA THR A 266 -0.82 -15.06 7.71
C THR A 266 -1.68 -13.89 7.23
N GLY A 267 -2.46 -13.32 8.13
CA GLY A 267 -3.29 -12.15 7.83
C GLY A 267 -3.70 -11.43 9.11
N GLN A 268 -4.16 -10.21 8.95
CA GLN A 268 -4.61 -9.33 10.02
C GLN A 268 -6.06 -8.92 9.77
N ARG A 269 -6.85 -8.78 10.84
CA ARG A 269 -8.21 -8.26 10.80
C ARG A 269 -8.17 -6.76 11.10
N VAL A 270 -7.87 -5.94 10.09
CA VAL A 270 -7.62 -4.50 10.24
C VAL A 270 -8.86 -3.72 9.82
N LEU A 271 -9.24 -2.74 10.64
CA LEU A 271 -10.36 -1.83 10.41
C LEU A 271 -9.85 -0.41 10.13
N PRO A 272 -10.50 0.35 9.25
CA PRO A 272 -10.14 1.72 8.89
C PRO A 272 -10.82 2.72 9.85
N ALA A 273 -10.51 2.62 11.16
CA ALA A 273 -11.23 3.39 12.17
C ALA A 273 -11.04 4.91 12.00
N ALA A 274 -9.84 5.35 11.66
CA ALA A 274 -9.55 6.76 11.43
C ALA A 274 -10.31 7.33 10.22
N LEU A 275 -10.35 6.60 9.10
CA LEU A 275 -11.09 7.02 7.90
C LEU A 275 -12.60 7.12 8.17
N LEU A 276 -13.15 6.12 8.86
CA LEU A 276 -14.59 6.11 9.21
C LEU A 276 -14.94 7.25 10.17
N ALA A 277 -14.11 7.51 11.18
CA ALA A 277 -14.31 8.59 12.12
C ALA A 277 -14.20 9.98 11.45
N ASP A 278 -13.34 10.12 10.43
CA ASP A 278 -13.18 11.36 9.63
C ASP A 278 -14.22 11.48 8.48
N GLY A 279 -15.19 10.56 8.41
CA GLY A 279 -16.32 10.64 7.48
C GLY A 279 -16.02 10.17 6.05
N TYR A 280 -14.95 9.41 5.82
CA TYR A 280 -14.70 8.81 4.50
C TYR A 280 -15.80 7.82 4.12
N VAL A 281 -16.35 7.95 2.93
CA VAL A 281 -17.38 7.08 2.38
C VAL A 281 -16.77 6.17 1.32
N PHE A 282 -16.69 4.87 1.62
CA PHE A 282 -16.18 3.87 0.69
C PHE A 282 -17.13 3.69 -0.49
N ALA A 283 -16.59 3.72 -1.71
CA ALA A 283 -17.33 3.39 -2.93
C ALA A 283 -17.63 1.88 -3.00
N GLN A 284 -16.70 1.05 -2.54
CA GLN A 284 -16.83 -0.41 -2.49
C GLN A 284 -16.63 -0.92 -1.04
N PRO A 285 -17.62 -0.76 -0.15
CA PRO A 285 -17.48 -1.14 1.26
C PRO A 285 -17.49 -2.66 1.50
N THR A 286 -17.96 -3.47 0.56
CA THR A 286 -18.01 -4.93 0.65
C THR A 286 -17.21 -5.61 -0.45
N LEU A 287 -16.68 -6.80 -0.17
CA LEU A 287 -15.92 -7.57 -1.18
C LEU A 287 -16.76 -7.86 -2.43
N ALA A 288 -18.05 -8.17 -2.26
CA ALA A 288 -18.96 -8.42 -3.36
C ALA A 288 -19.09 -7.19 -4.28
N SER A 289 -19.29 -5.99 -3.70
CA SER A 289 -19.36 -4.74 -4.48
C SER A 289 -18.05 -4.46 -5.23
N ALA A 290 -16.90 -4.66 -4.57
CA ALA A 290 -15.58 -4.47 -5.19
C ALA A 290 -15.35 -5.43 -6.35
N LEU A 291 -15.62 -6.72 -6.18
CA LEU A 291 -15.42 -7.72 -7.24
C LEU A 291 -16.38 -7.51 -8.41
N THR A 292 -17.63 -7.12 -8.15
CA THR A 292 -18.58 -6.77 -9.21
C THR A 292 -18.10 -5.57 -10.00
N HIS A 293 -17.59 -4.54 -9.32
CA HIS A 293 -17.06 -3.35 -9.98
C HIS A 293 -15.80 -3.63 -10.83
N LEU A 294 -14.91 -4.50 -10.33
CA LEU A 294 -13.64 -4.81 -11.00
C LEU A 294 -13.75 -5.81 -12.14
N LEU A 295 -14.73 -6.72 -12.11
CA LEU A 295 -14.78 -7.89 -12.99
C LEU A 295 -16.08 -7.99 -13.81
N GLY A 296 -17.05 -7.11 -13.54
CA GLY A 296 -18.35 -6.99 -14.24
C GLY A 296 -18.25 -5.95 -15.33
#